data_6d116372f15c96b5818f589aa55b1fe1
#
_entry.id   6d116372f15c96b5818f589aa55b1fe1
#
_cell.length_a   1.000
_cell.length_b   1.000
_cell.length_c   1.000
_cell.angle_alpha   90.00
_cell.angle_beta   90.00
_cell.angle_gamma   90.00
#
_symmetry.space_group_name_H-M   'P 1'
#
loop_
_entity.id
_entity.type
_entity.pdbx_description
1 polymer ?
#
loop_
_entity_poly.entity_id
_entity_poly.type
_entity_poly.pdbx_seq_one_letter_code
_entity_poly.pdbx_strand_id
1 'polypeptide(L)'
;LEYSINKGLWGTSVGGKETLHSDQTLPEEAYPTQMTAKVDTTLTIDFKDGEIAAINGEKYDDKVAAIQKIEELVAPYAIGRDMHIGDTIIGIKGRVGFEAGAPLLIIAAHKMLEKHTLTKWQQYWKDQLGTWYGMFLHEAQYLEPVMRDIEAFLEKSQRNVTGRVIVDLKPYRYILVGVDSPFDLMKTSFGEYGELSRAWTADDIKGFTKILGNQMKIYHDIQKRNGRDDNKK
;
A
#
# COMPACT_ATOMS: atom_id res chain seq x y z
N LEU A 1 -1.47 24.95 -24.91
CA LEU A 1 -1.62 24.31 -23.58
C LEU A 1 -0.23 23.87 -23.13
N GLU A 2 0.21 24.32 -21.97
CA GLU A 2 1.51 23.97 -21.43
C GLU A 2 1.52 22.55 -20.83
N TYR A 3 0.36 22.14 -20.31
CA TYR A 3 0.15 20.85 -19.68
C TYR A 3 -1.03 20.08 -20.28
N SER A 4 -0.89 18.77 -20.38
CA SER A 4 -1.97 17.82 -20.67
C SER A 4 -2.46 17.21 -19.37
N ILE A 5 -3.75 17.36 -19.07
CA ILE A 5 -4.35 16.88 -17.83
C ILE A 5 -5.37 15.81 -18.16
N ASN A 6 -5.17 14.60 -17.59
CA ASN A 6 -6.09 13.49 -17.72
C ASN A 6 -6.64 13.12 -16.35
N LYS A 7 -7.90 13.51 -16.09
CA LYS A 7 -8.58 13.26 -14.83
C LYS A 7 -9.44 12.00 -14.91
N GLY A 8 -9.25 11.12 -13.93
CA GLY A 8 -10.06 9.91 -13.74
C GLY A 8 -10.50 9.75 -12.30
N LEU A 9 -11.35 8.75 -12.03
CA LEU A 9 -11.80 8.40 -10.68
C LEU A 9 -10.62 8.04 -9.77
N TRP A 10 -9.58 7.41 -10.34
CA TRP A 10 -8.45 6.86 -9.60
C TRP A 10 -7.20 7.75 -9.66
N GLY A 11 -7.37 9.05 -9.90
CA GLY A 11 -6.32 10.04 -9.92
C GLY A 11 -6.25 10.84 -11.20
N THR A 12 -5.37 11.82 -11.20
CA THR A 12 -5.14 12.75 -12.31
C THR A 12 -3.68 12.73 -12.70
N SER A 13 -3.38 12.54 -13.98
CA SER A 13 -2.03 12.70 -14.52
C SER A 13 -1.87 14.05 -15.20
N VAL A 14 -0.71 14.66 -15.01
CA VAL A 14 -0.31 15.94 -15.61
C VAL A 14 0.98 15.72 -16.36
N GLY A 15 0.96 15.93 -17.69
CA GLY A 15 2.11 15.77 -18.56
C GLY A 15 2.48 17.09 -19.25
N GLY A 16 3.71 17.23 -19.68
CA GLY A 16 4.25 18.40 -20.40
C GLY A 16 5.44 19.04 -19.68
N LYS A 17 6.09 19.96 -20.35
CA LYS A 17 7.24 20.76 -19.81
C LYS A 17 8.20 19.96 -18.92
N GLU A 18 8.14 20.18 -17.61
CA GLU A 18 9.04 19.62 -16.60
C GLU A 18 8.98 18.09 -16.56
N THR A 19 7.86 17.48 -16.94
CA THR A 19 7.74 16.02 -16.96
C THR A 19 8.61 15.36 -18.04
N LEU A 20 9.06 16.13 -19.03
CA LEU A 20 9.96 15.66 -20.09
C LEU A 20 11.44 15.60 -19.63
N HIS A 21 11.74 16.11 -18.44
CA HIS A 21 13.07 16.15 -17.85
C HIS A 21 13.14 15.29 -16.60
N SER A 22 14.23 14.56 -16.42
CA SER A 22 14.36 13.60 -15.30
C SER A 22 14.57 14.27 -13.93
N ASP A 23 15.02 15.50 -13.91
CA ASP A 23 15.47 16.25 -12.74
C ASP A 23 14.56 17.43 -12.36
N GLN A 24 13.39 17.56 -13.01
CA GLN A 24 12.45 18.65 -12.75
C GLN A 24 11.15 18.12 -12.16
N THR A 25 10.51 18.94 -11.33
CA THR A 25 9.17 18.68 -10.78
C THR A 25 8.17 19.68 -11.33
N LEU A 26 6.89 19.32 -11.33
CA LEU A 26 5.82 20.24 -11.68
C LEU A 26 5.71 21.37 -10.64
N PRO A 27 5.46 22.61 -11.10
CA PRO A 27 5.13 23.70 -10.20
C PRO A 27 3.73 23.50 -9.58
N GLU A 28 3.49 24.14 -8.44
CA GLU A 28 2.24 24.00 -7.67
C GLU A 28 1.00 24.28 -8.52
N GLU A 29 1.04 25.30 -9.34
CA GLU A 29 -0.07 25.76 -10.19
C GLU A 29 -0.41 24.81 -11.34
N ALA A 30 0.45 23.84 -11.66
CA ALA A 30 0.17 22.83 -12.68
C ALA A 30 -0.79 21.75 -12.20
N TYR A 31 -0.96 21.61 -10.89
CA TYR A 31 -1.88 20.62 -10.33
C TYR A 31 -3.33 21.13 -10.34
N PRO A 32 -4.31 20.25 -10.68
CA PRO A 32 -5.73 20.65 -10.79
C PRO A 32 -6.35 21.13 -9.49
N THR A 33 -5.92 20.59 -8.35
CA THR A 33 -6.40 21.07 -7.05
C THR A 33 -5.35 21.95 -6.37
N GLN A 34 -5.79 22.85 -5.50
CA GLN A 34 -4.90 23.74 -4.77
C GLN A 34 -5.10 23.54 -3.27
N MET A 35 -4.03 23.68 -2.48
CA MET A 35 -4.11 23.57 -1.03
C MET A 35 -4.92 24.74 -0.46
N THR A 36 -6.07 24.43 0.13
CA THR A 36 -7.00 25.41 0.69
C THR A 36 -7.39 25.12 2.15
N ALA A 37 -7.02 23.94 2.67
CA ALA A 37 -7.32 23.55 4.04
C ALA A 37 -6.60 24.48 5.05
N LYS A 38 -7.36 24.95 6.05
CA LYS A 38 -6.85 25.85 7.09
C LYS A 38 -6.65 25.17 8.44
N VAL A 39 -7.22 23.98 8.61
CA VAL A 39 -7.19 23.23 9.86
C VAL A 39 -6.97 21.75 9.57
N ASP A 40 -6.31 21.07 10.49
CA ASP A 40 -6.19 19.61 10.45
C ASP A 40 -7.56 18.97 10.70
N THR A 41 -7.84 17.82 10.08
CA THR A 41 -9.13 17.12 10.23
C THR A 41 -8.88 15.63 10.34
N THR A 42 -9.61 14.95 11.22
CA THR A 42 -9.60 13.50 11.31
C THR A 42 -10.66 12.91 10.38
N LEU A 43 -10.25 11.93 9.58
CA LEU A 43 -11.09 11.13 8.70
C LEU A 43 -11.13 9.69 9.21
N THR A 44 -12.30 9.06 9.20
CA THR A 44 -12.42 7.62 9.43
C THR A 44 -12.92 6.91 8.18
N ILE A 45 -12.29 5.77 7.85
CA ILE A 45 -12.71 4.90 6.75
C ILE A 45 -12.98 3.51 7.33
N ASP A 46 -14.21 3.06 7.22
CA ASP A 46 -14.60 1.71 7.61
C ASP A 46 -14.52 0.77 6.41
N PHE A 47 -13.86 -0.35 6.59
CA PHE A 47 -13.78 -1.42 5.60
C PHE A 47 -14.57 -2.66 6.09
N LYS A 48 -15.16 -3.37 5.14
CA LYS A 48 -15.80 -4.67 5.35
C LYS A 48 -15.36 -5.63 4.24
N ASP A 49 -14.79 -6.75 4.63
CA ASP A 49 -14.29 -7.77 3.69
C ASP A 49 -13.33 -7.17 2.62
N GLY A 50 -12.51 -6.16 3.02
CA GLY A 50 -11.57 -5.45 2.16
C GLY A 50 -12.14 -4.28 1.39
N GLU A 51 -13.45 -4.06 1.38
CA GLU A 51 -14.08 -2.96 0.64
C GLU A 51 -14.51 -1.81 1.55
N ILE A 52 -14.49 -0.58 1.04
CA ILE A 52 -14.98 0.60 1.77
C ILE A 52 -16.46 0.41 2.07
N ALA A 53 -16.85 0.53 3.34
CA ALA A 53 -18.23 0.39 3.81
C ALA A 53 -18.81 1.70 4.36
N ALA A 54 -17.99 2.55 4.99
CA ALA A 54 -18.43 3.84 5.49
C ALA A 54 -17.27 4.85 5.54
N ILE A 55 -17.62 6.13 5.52
CA ILE A 55 -16.70 7.27 5.63
C ILE A 55 -17.28 8.20 6.70
N ASN A 56 -16.51 8.50 7.75
CA ASN A 56 -16.97 9.31 8.89
C ASN A 56 -18.32 8.84 9.48
N GLY A 57 -18.57 7.51 9.45
CA GLY A 57 -19.80 6.88 9.93
C GLY A 57 -20.97 6.88 8.94
N GLU A 58 -20.88 7.55 7.82
CA GLU A 58 -21.86 7.50 6.73
C GLU A 58 -21.59 6.28 5.84
N LYS A 59 -22.63 5.46 5.59
CA LYS A 59 -22.50 4.22 4.77
C LYS A 59 -22.50 4.52 3.29
N TYR A 60 -21.69 3.74 2.56
CA TYR A 60 -21.58 3.81 1.11
C TYR A 60 -21.71 2.39 0.50
N ASP A 61 -22.83 2.14 -0.18
CA ASP A 61 -23.02 0.92 -0.98
C ASP A 61 -22.37 1.09 -2.36
N ASP A 62 -22.42 2.28 -2.94
CA ASP A 62 -21.73 2.65 -4.17
C ASP A 62 -20.27 3.00 -3.89
N LYS A 63 -19.36 2.15 -4.40
CA LYS A 63 -17.92 2.31 -4.21
C LYS A 63 -17.34 3.49 -5.00
N VAL A 64 -17.95 3.84 -6.14
CA VAL A 64 -17.56 5.03 -6.91
C VAL A 64 -17.87 6.29 -6.10
N ALA A 65 -19.08 6.37 -5.54
CA ALA A 65 -19.46 7.49 -4.67
C ALA A 65 -18.56 7.58 -3.42
N ALA A 66 -18.17 6.45 -2.84
CA ALA A 66 -17.23 6.42 -1.71
C ALA A 66 -15.84 7.00 -2.08
N ILE A 67 -15.27 6.60 -3.21
CA ILE A 67 -13.99 7.12 -3.71
C ILE A 67 -14.09 8.64 -3.97
N GLN A 68 -15.16 9.07 -4.64
CA GLN A 68 -15.41 10.49 -4.91
C GLN A 68 -15.54 11.31 -3.63
N LYS A 69 -16.20 10.74 -2.60
CA LYS A 69 -16.33 11.39 -1.30
C LYS A 69 -14.98 11.54 -0.58
N ILE A 70 -14.14 10.53 -0.63
CA ILE A 70 -12.78 10.64 -0.08
C ILE A 70 -11.98 11.69 -0.85
N GLU A 71 -12.07 11.73 -2.19
CA GLU A 71 -11.40 12.76 -2.98
C GLU A 71 -11.87 14.18 -2.60
N GLU A 72 -13.17 14.40 -2.43
CA GLU A 72 -13.72 15.68 -1.94
C GLU A 72 -13.10 16.10 -0.60
N LEU A 73 -12.93 15.14 0.32
CA LEU A 73 -12.40 15.41 1.66
C LEU A 73 -10.89 15.67 1.66
N VAL A 74 -10.11 15.04 0.77
CA VAL A 74 -8.65 15.15 0.76
C VAL A 74 -8.11 16.21 -0.20
N ALA A 75 -8.86 16.56 -1.25
CA ALA A 75 -8.45 17.56 -2.24
C ALA A 75 -8.05 18.91 -1.63
N PRO A 76 -8.75 19.47 -0.62
CA PRO A 76 -8.36 20.72 0.03
C PRO A 76 -6.97 20.68 0.69
N TYR A 77 -6.46 19.50 1.00
CA TYR A 77 -5.16 19.29 1.62
C TYR A 77 -4.02 19.08 0.61
N ALA A 78 -4.33 19.03 -0.69
CA ALA A 78 -3.39 18.78 -1.77
C ALA A 78 -2.53 17.51 -1.57
N ILE A 79 -3.16 16.45 -1.06
CA ILE A 79 -2.53 15.17 -0.77
C ILE A 79 -2.36 14.37 -2.07
N GLY A 80 -1.33 13.52 -2.14
CA GLY A 80 -1.16 12.54 -3.20
C GLY A 80 -0.52 13.06 -4.47
N ARG A 81 0.28 14.12 -4.39
CA ARG A 81 1.05 14.68 -5.49
C ARG A 81 2.46 14.14 -5.52
N ASP A 82 2.90 13.67 -6.67
CA ASP A 82 4.26 13.22 -6.90
C ASP A 82 4.58 13.14 -8.40
N MET A 83 5.85 12.87 -8.71
CA MET A 83 6.31 12.55 -10.06
C MET A 83 6.39 11.02 -10.21
N HIS A 84 5.70 10.48 -11.20
CA HIS A 84 5.66 9.06 -11.48
C HIS A 84 6.45 8.72 -12.75
N ILE A 85 7.25 7.65 -12.70
CA ILE A 85 7.90 7.05 -13.86
C ILE A 85 7.41 5.62 -13.98
N GLY A 86 6.89 5.27 -15.16
CA GLY A 86 6.40 3.94 -15.46
C GLY A 86 6.97 3.37 -16.74
N ASP A 87 6.85 2.08 -16.88
CA ASP A 87 7.14 1.39 -18.13
C ASP A 87 5.89 1.42 -19.03
N THR A 88 6.06 1.90 -20.26
CA THR A 88 4.98 1.85 -21.25
C THR A 88 5.03 0.55 -22.04
N ILE A 89 3.89 0.11 -22.58
CA ILE A 89 3.79 -1.11 -23.41
C ILE A 89 4.73 -1.04 -24.63
N ILE A 90 5.01 0.15 -25.12
CA ILE A 90 5.93 0.35 -26.26
C ILE A 90 7.41 0.37 -25.89
N GLY A 91 7.75 0.07 -24.65
CA GLY A 91 9.14 -0.07 -24.17
C GLY A 91 9.89 1.23 -23.90
N ILE A 92 9.19 2.37 -23.84
CA ILE A 92 9.75 3.68 -23.48
C ILE A 92 9.30 4.05 -22.07
N LYS A 93 10.19 4.62 -21.25
CA LYS A 93 9.81 5.16 -19.94
C LYS A 93 8.88 6.37 -20.13
N GLY A 94 7.75 6.35 -19.44
CA GLY A 94 6.84 7.48 -19.35
C GLY A 94 6.98 8.19 -18.00
N ARG A 95 6.99 9.52 -18.00
CA ARG A 95 7.08 10.32 -16.79
C ARG A 95 5.95 11.36 -16.76
N VAL A 96 5.23 11.40 -15.67
CA VAL A 96 4.09 12.31 -15.45
C VAL A 96 4.10 12.82 -14.03
N GLY A 97 3.53 14.01 -13.80
CA GLY A 97 3.06 14.40 -12.48
C GLY A 97 1.75 13.69 -12.18
N PHE A 98 1.53 13.36 -10.94
CA PHE A 98 0.33 12.65 -10.51
C PHE A 98 -0.28 13.31 -9.28
N GLU A 99 -1.61 13.44 -9.29
CA GLU A 99 -2.41 13.87 -8.15
C GLU A 99 -3.46 12.79 -7.91
N ALA A 100 -3.33 12.05 -6.82
CA ALA A 100 -4.17 10.90 -6.49
C ALA A 100 -4.43 10.82 -4.99
N GLY A 101 -5.09 11.85 -4.42
CA GLY A 101 -5.32 11.96 -2.99
C GLY A 101 -6.12 10.79 -2.43
N ALA A 102 -7.32 10.55 -2.98
CA ALA A 102 -8.17 9.44 -2.55
C ALA A 102 -7.50 8.07 -2.77
N PRO A 103 -6.97 7.74 -3.95
CA PRO A 103 -6.38 6.42 -4.17
C PRO A 103 -5.22 6.11 -3.23
N LEU A 104 -4.28 7.03 -3.06
CA LEU A 104 -3.13 6.82 -2.17
C LEU A 104 -3.56 6.66 -0.72
N LEU A 105 -4.52 7.47 -0.26
CA LEU A 105 -5.05 7.35 1.09
C LEU A 105 -5.78 6.03 1.30
N ILE A 106 -6.68 5.65 0.37
CA ILE A 106 -7.44 4.39 0.45
C ILE A 106 -6.48 3.19 0.49
N ILE A 107 -5.50 3.15 -0.42
CA ILE A 107 -4.51 2.07 -0.48
C ILE A 107 -3.71 1.99 0.83
N ALA A 108 -3.26 3.12 1.35
CA ALA A 108 -2.48 3.17 2.58
C ALA A 108 -3.31 2.76 3.81
N ALA A 109 -4.55 3.25 3.93
CA ALA A 109 -5.47 2.89 5.00
C ALA A 109 -5.84 1.40 4.96
N HIS A 110 -6.19 0.89 3.78
CA HIS A 110 -6.47 -0.53 3.57
C HIS A 110 -5.25 -1.40 3.93
N LYS A 111 -4.07 -1.03 3.47
CA LYS A 111 -2.82 -1.75 3.79
C LYS A 111 -2.50 -1.73 5.28
N MET A 112 -2.80 -0.65 5.99
CA MET A 112 -2.68 -0.60 7.45
C MET A 112 -3.61 -1.60 8.13
N LEU A 113 -4.87 -1.67 7.69
CA LEU A 113 -5.84 -2.65 8.22
C LEU A 113 -5.41 -4.09 7.90
N GLU A 114 -4.90 -4.36 6.70
CA GLU A 114 -4.33 -5.67 6.34
C GLU A 114 -3.20 -6.09 7.28
N LYS A 115 -2.31 -5.18 7.66
CA LYS A 115 -1.22 -5.46 8.62
C LYS A 115 -1.72 -5.87 10.00
N HIS A 116 -2.89 -5.39 10.40
CA HIS A 116 -3.53 -5.76 11.66
C HIS A 116 -4.29 -7.10 11.59
N THR A 117 -4.79 -7.48 10.41
CA THR A 117 -5.76 -8.58 10.28
C THR A 117 -5.24 -9.80 9.52
N LEU A 118 -4.14 -9.67 8.80
CA LEU A 118 -3.53 -10.75 8.02
C LEU A 118 -2.24 -11.24 8.67
N THR A 119 -1.98 -12.54 8.54
CA THR A 119 -0.69 -13.11 8.93
C THR A 119 0.43 -12.62 7.98
N LYS A 120 1.68 -12.73 8.44
CA LYS A 120 2.87 -12.36 7.66
C LYS A 120 2.86 -12.95 6.23
N TRP A 121 2.52 -14.24 6.09
CA TRP A 121 2.55 -14.92 4.81
C TRP A 121 1.36 -14.60 3.92
N GLN A 122 0.18 -14.31 4.50
CA GLN A 122 -0.96 -13.79 3.75
C GLN A 122 -0.63 -12.43 3.13
N GLN A 123 -0.03 -11.52 3.89
CA GLN A 123 0.41 -10.21 3.37
C GLN A 123 1.42 -10.36 2.24
N TYR A 124 2.45 -11.21 2.43
CA TYR A 124 3.48 -11.42 1.43
C TYR A 124 2.91 -11.88 0.09
N TRP A 125 2.11 -12.95 0.11
CA TRP A 125 1.53 -13.50 -1.13
C TRP A 125 0.49 -12.60 -1.75
N LYS A 126 -0.32 -11.91 -0.96
CA LYS A 126 -1.27 -10.92 -1.45
C LYS A 126 -0.56 -9.78 -2.18
N ASP A 127 0.51 -9.22 -1.62
CA ASP A 127 1.28 -8.15 -2.26
C ASP A 127 1.94 -8.62 -3.57
N GLN A 128 2.49 -9.85 -3.61
CA GLN A 128 3.05 -10.41 -4.83
C GLN A 128 2.01 -10.59 -5.92
N LEU A 129 0.89 -11.24 -5.60
CA LEU A 129 -0.18 -11.50 -6.56
C LEU A 129 -0.88 -10.21 -7.00
N GLY A 130 -1.03 -9.24 -6.11
CA GLY A 130 -1.56 -7.92 -6.45
C GLY A 130 -0.68 -7.17 -7.45
N THR A 131 0.65 -7.28 -7.32
CA THR A 131 1.59 -6.70 -8.29
C THR A 131 1.46 -7.35 -9.67
N TRP A 132 1.40 -8.70 -9.72
CA TRP A 132 1.17 -9.43 -10.96
C TRP A 132 -0.18 -9.09 -11.60
N TYR A 133 -1.22 -9.03 -10.79
CA TYR A 133 -2.57 -8.65 -11.25
C TYR A 133 -2.57 -7.27 -11.92
N GLY A 134 -1.95 -6.28 -11.28
CA GLY A 134 -1.84 -4.92 -11.83
C GLY A 134 -1.06 -4.89 -13.14
N MET A 135 0.03 -5.67 -13.26
CA MET A 135 0.81 -5.77 -14.49
C MET A 135 0.00 -6.37 -15.63
N PHE A 136 -0.71 -7.47 -15.42
CA PHE A 136 -1.59 -8.07 -16.42
C PHE A 136 -2.69 -7.13 -16.88
N LEU A 137 -3.30 -6.35 -15.95
CA LEU A 137 -4.27 -5.32 -16.32
C LEU A 137 -3.65 -4.23 -17.18
N HIS A 138 -2.48 -3.73 -16.81
CA HIS A 138 -1.76 -2.70 -17.57
C HIS A 138 -1.44 -3.16 -18.99
N GLU A 139 -1.12 -4.42 -19.18
CA GLU A 139 -0.81 -5.04 -20.47
C GLU A 139 -2.03 -5.57 -21.23
N ALA A 140 -3.25 -5.19 -20.82
CA ALA A 140 -4.52 -5.61 -21.41
C ALA A 140 -4.76 -7.14 -21.41
N GLN A 141 -4.16 -7.88 -20.47
CA GLN A 141 -4.30 -9.33 -20.34
C GLN A 141 -5.42 -9.75 -19.36
N TYR A 142 -6.45 -8.96 -19.22
CA TYR A 142 -7.56 -9.22 -18.29
C TYR A 142 -8.25 -10.58 -18.51
N LEU A 143 -8.29 -11.06 -19.75
CA LEU A 143 -8.91 -12.35 -20.12
C LEU A 143 -8.01 -13.56 -19.90
N GLU A 144 -6.75 -13.37 -19.46
CA GLU A 144 -5.86 -14.47 -19.13
C GLU A 144 -6.46 -15.28 -17.95
N PRO A 145 -6.59 -16.61 -18.07
CA PRO A 145 -7.26 -17.43 -17.04
C PRO A 145 -6.68 -17.27 -15.64
N VAL A 146 -5.37 -17.11 -15.51
CA VAL A 146 -4.70 -16.91 -14.20
C VAL A 146 -5.21 -15.67 -13.45
N MET A 147 -5.81 -14.68 -14.14
CA MET A 147 -6.42 -13.52 -13.51
C MET A 147 -7.54 -13.93 -12.55
N ARG A 148 -8.34 -14.91 -12.94
CA ARG A 148 -9.45 -15.45 -12.08
C ARG A 148 -8.92 -16.21 -10.88
N ASP A 149 -7.79 -16.92 -11.03
CA ASP A 149 -7.13 -17.61 -9.92
C ASP A 149 -6.57 -16.61 -8.91
N ILE A 150 -5.95 -15.52 -9.39
CA ILE A 150 -5.45 -14.44 -8.55
C ILE A 150 -6.60 -13.73 -7.83
N GLU A 151 -7.69 -13.40 -8.51
CA GLU A 151 -8.88 -12.78 -7.90
C GLU A 151 -9.43 -13.66 -6.78
N ALA A 152 -9.60 -14.95 -7.00
CA ALA A 152 -10.09 -15.88 -5.98
C ALA A 152 -9.19 -15.89 -4.73
N PHE A 153 -7.86 -15.81 -4.91
CA PHE A 153 -6.93 -15.68 -3.79
C PHE A 153 -7.09 -14.34 -3.08
N LEU A 154 -7.12 -13.22 -3.83
CA LEU A 154 -7.26 -11.88 -3.27
C LEU A 154 -8.55 -11.75 -2.48
N GLU A 155 -9.71 -12.11 -3.04
CA GLU A 155 -11.01 -12.09 -2.38
C GLU A 155 -11.01 -12.92 -1.09
N LYS A 156 -10.46 -14.15 -1.15
CA LYS A 156 -10.38 -15.02 0.02
C LYS A 156 -9.54 -14.41 1.14
N SER A 157 -8.45 -13.71 0.79
CA SER A 157 -7.55 -13.07 1.76
C SER A 157 -8.23 -11.91 2.50
N GLN A 158 -9.23 -11.26 1.88
CA GLN A 158 -9.87 -10.05 2.41
C GLN A 158 -10.97 -10.30 3.45
N ARG A 159 -11.39 -11.53 3.69
CA ARG A 159 -12.53 -11.87 4.59
C ARG A 159 -12.42 -11.31 6.01
N ASN A 160 -11.21 -11.16 6.53
CA ASN A 160 -10.97 -10.59 7.86
C ASN A 160 -10.49 -9.13 7.80
N VAL A 161 -10.33 -8.56 6.61
CA VAL A 161 -9.93 -7.15 6.44
C VAL A 161 -11.17 -6.27 6.64
N THR A 162 -11.60 -6.23 7.91
CA THR A 162 -12.82 -5.55 8.36
C THR A 162 -12.49 -4.73 9.60
N GLY A 163 -12.85 -3.45 9.59
CA GLY A 163 -12.58 -2.53 10.68
C GLY A 163 -12.50 -1.09 10.23
N ARG A 164 -12.26 -0.21 11.19
CA ARG A 164 -12.10 1.23 11.00
C ARG A 164 -10.65 1.61 10.99
N VAL A 165 -10.25 2.44 10.02
CA VAL A 165 -8.95 3.12 10.01
C VAL A 165 -9.16 4.59 10.31
N ILE A 166 -8.35 5.13 11.20
CA ILE A 166 -8.38 6.53 11.63
C ILE A 166 -7.19 7.23 10.97
N VAL A 167 -7.46 8.36 10.32
CA VAL A 167 -6.49 9.12 9.54
C VAL A 167 -6.57 10.60 9.89
N ASP A 168 -5.45 11.25 10.17
CA ASP A 168 -5.36 12.69 10.27
C ASP A 168 -4.92 13.28 8.94
N LEU A 169 -5.72 14.20 8.41
CA LEU A 169 -5.43 14.98 7.20
C LEU A 169 -4.73 16.29 7.59
N LYS A 170 -3.61 16.55 6.95
CA LYS A 170 -2.78 17.75 7.13
C LYS A 170 -2.37 18.31 5.77
N PRO A 171 -2.03 19.60 5.66
CA PRO A 171 -1.49 20.14 4.42
C PRO A 171 -0.41 19.24 3.80
N TYR A 172 -0.65 18.81 2.56
CA TYR A 172 0.22 17.97 1.73
C TYR A 172 0.48 16.53 2.23
N ARG A 173 -0.11 16.10 3.35
CA ARG A 173 0.12 14.75 3.89
C ARG A 173 -1.07 14.23 4.70
N TYR A 174 -1.06 12.93 4.94
CA TYR A 174 -1.92 12.29 5.94
C TYR A 174 -1.06 11.50 6.95
N ILE A 175 -1.65 11.22 8.10
CA ILE A 175 -1.06 10.34 9.12
C ILE A 175 -2.07 9.23 9.41
N LEU A 176 -1.64 7.98 9.26
CA LEU A 176 -2.42 6.82 9.68
C LEU A 176 -2.30 6.70 11.21
N VAL A 177 -3.36 7.03 11.93
CA VAL A 177 -3.35 7.12 13.40
C VAL A 177 -3.52 5.75 14.05
N GLY A 178 -4.47 4.96 13.55
CA GLY A 178 -4.77 3.66 14.15
C GLY A 178 -5.87 2.89 13.46
N VAL A 179 -6.11 1.69 14.00
CA VAL A 179 -7.11 0.74 13.52
C VAL A 179 -7.97 0.27 14.69
N ASP A 180 -9.27 0.15 14.46
CA ASP A 180 -10.18 -0.60 15.31
C ASP A 180 -10.84 -1.72 14.50
N SER A 181 -10.49 -2.98 14.83
CA SER A 181 -10.97 -4.17 14.13
C SER A 181 -11.27 -5.30 15.09
N PRO A 182 -12.35 -6.05 14.87
CA PRO A 182 -12.61 -7.30 15.62
C PRO A 182 -11.62 -8.42 15.27
N PHE A 183 -10.90 -8.31 14.13
CA PHE A 183 -9.91 -9.28 13.66
C PHE A 183 -8.46 -8.84 13.90
N ASP A 184 -8.25 -7.84 14.75
CA ASP A 184 -6.93 -7.29 15.03
C ASP A 184 -6.05 -8.32 15.76
N LEU A 185 -4.98 -8.75 15.11
CA LEU A 185 -4.00 -9.71 15.63
C LEU A 185 -3.13 -9.15 16.76
N MET A 186 -3.17 -7.85 17.01
CA MET A 186 -2.55 -7.25 18.20
C MET A 186 -3.38 -7.50 19.47
N LYS A 187 -4.68 -7.77 19.34
CA LYS A 187 -5.57 -8.12 20.46
C LYS A 187 -5.42 -9.62 20.79
N THR A 188 -4.33 -9.99 21.43
CA THR A 188 -3.97 -11.39 21.71
C THR A 188 -3.90 -11.68 23.21
N SER A 189 -4.27 -12.92 23.61
CA SER A 189 -4.08 -13.44 24.94
C SER A 189 -2.64 -13.96 25.20
N PHE A 190 -1.78 -14.05 24.18
CA PHE A 190 -0.40 -14.54 24.31
C PHE A 190 0.55 -13.53 24.96
N GLY A 191 0.12 -12.30 25.21
CA GLY A 191 0.90 -11.23 25.80
C GLY A 191 1.14 -10.06 24.85
N GLU A 192 1.72 -9.02 25.39
CA GLU A 192 2.05 -7.80 24.66
C GLU A 192 3.44 -7.91 24.01
N TYR A 193 3.71 -7.06 23.01
CA TYR A 193 5.04 -6.92 22.43
C TYR A 193 6.02 -6.39 23.49
N GLY A 194 7.12 -7.10 23.70
CA GLY A 194 8.19 -6.69 24.59
C GLY A 194 8.48 -7.68 25.73
N GLU A 195 9.05 -7.20 26.82
CA GLU A 195 9.59 -8.00 27.95
C GLU A 195 8.49 -8.76 28.74
N LEU A 196 7.23 -8.38 28.60
CA LEU A 196 6.10 -9.00 29.30
C LEU A 196 5.51 -10.20 28.56
N SER A 197 6.03 -10.58 27.39
CA SER A 197 5.55 -11.75 26.66
C SER A 197 5.84 -13.04 27.44
N ARG A 198 4.78 -13.85 27.64
CA ARG A 198 4.86 -15.16 28.32
C ARG A 198 4.70 -16.34 27.36
N ALA A 199 4.55 -16.08 26.08
CA ALA A 199 4.30 -17.09 25.05
C ALA A 199 5.58 -17.86 24.66
N TRP A 200 6.75 -17.33 24.93
CA TRP A 200 8.05 -17.91 24.59
C TRP A 200 9.15 -17.44 25.54
N THR A 201 10.27 -18.17 25.54
CA THR A 201 11.46 -17.92 26.37
C THR A 201 12.69 -17.64 25.48
N ALA A 202 13.77 -17.16 26.11
CA ALA A 202 15.04 -16.98 25.41
C ALA A 202 15.62 -18.31 24.85
N ASP A 203 15.31 -19.43 25.47
CA ASP A 203 15.77 -20.75 24.99
C ASP A 203 15.02 -21.21 23.76
N ASP A 204 13.72 -20.88 23.64
CA ASP A 204 12.95 -21.10 22.41
C ASP A 204 13.54 -20.32 21.23
N ILE A 205 13.93 -19.06 21.46
CA ILE A 205 14.57 -18.22 20.42
C ILE A 205 15.93 -18.79 20.04
N LYS A 206 16.75 -19.19 21.00
CA LYS A 206 18.06 -19.83 20.73
C LYS A 206 17.89 -21.10 19.90
N GLY A 207 16.93 -21.95 20.27
CA GLY A 207 16.60 -23.16 19.52
C GLY A 207 16.19 -22.87 18.09
N PHE A 208 15.24 -21.96 17.91
CA PHE A 208 14.72 -21.54 16.60
C PHE A 208 15.84 -20.97 15.71
N THR A 209 16.57 -19.98 16.20
CA THR A 209 17.64 -19.32 15.41
C THR A 209 18.78 -20.26 15.04
N LYS A 210 19.13 -21.19 15.94
CA LYS A 210 20.14 -22.22 15.70
C LYS A 210 19.73 -23.12 14.52
N ILE A 211 18.49 -23.61 14.53
CA ILE A 211 17.99 -24.49 13.47
C ILE A 211 17.85 -23.73 12.16
N LEU A 212 17.26 -22.53 12.19
CA LEU A 212 17.08 -21.69 11.01
C LEU A 212 18.42 -21.30 10.37
N GLY A 213 19.46 -21.09 11.17
CA GLY A 213 20.79 -20.75 10.71
C GLY A 213 21.62 -21.92 10.17
N ASN A 214 21.21 -23.18 10.37
CA ASN A 214 22.01 -24.34 9.99
C ASN A 214 22.30 -24.42 8.50
N GLN A 215 21.32 -24.19 7.65
CA GLN A 215 21.52 -24.27 6.19
C GLN A 215 22.51 -23.22 5.69
N MET A 216 22.42 -22.00 6.20
CA MET A 216 23.35 -20.91 5.87
C MET A 216 24.79 -21.25 6.35
N LYS A 217 24.91 -21.82 7.55
CA LYS A 217 26.20 -22.27 8.08
C LYS A 217 26.82 -23.36 7.19
N ILE A 218 26.04 -24.37 6.82
CA ILE A 218 26.46 -25.43 5.92
C ILE A 218 26.93 -24.85 4.58
N TYR A 219 26.15 -23.92 4.00
CA TYR A 219 26.51 -23.26 2.75
C TYR A 219 27.88 -22.57 2.87
N HIS A 220 28.09 -21.74 3.87
CA HIS A 220 29.35 -21.03 4.06
C HIS A 220 30.53 -21.97 4.34
N ASP A 221 30.32 -23.03 5.11
CA ASP A 221 31.36 -24.02 5.37
C ASP A 221 31.80 -24.74 4.07
N ILE A 222 30.87 -25.07 3.20
CA ILE A 222 31.15 -25.65 1.90
C ILE A 222 31.89 -24.66 0.98
N GLN A 223 31.46 -23.40 0.93
CA GLN A 223 32.15 -22.38 0.14
C GLN A 223 33.61 -22.19 0.61
N LYS A 224 33.81 -22.11 1.91
CA LYS A 224 35.13 -21.97 2.52
C LYS A 224 36.06 -23.15 2.18
N ARG A 225 35.55 -24.39 2.27
CA ARG A 225 36.32 -25.60 1.91
C ARG A 225 36.75 -25.64 0.44
N ASN A 226 35.97 -25.02 -0.43
CA ASN A 226 36.23 -24.95 -1.86
C ASN A 226 36.91 -23.63 -2.30
N GLY A 227 37.46 -22.87 -1.36
CA GLY A 227 38.19 -21.63 -1.66
C GLY A 227 37.32 -20.45 -2.14
N ARG A 228 36.01 -20.52 -1.98
CA ARG A 228 35.03 -19.50 -2.36
C ARG A 228 34.48 -18.80 -1.12
N ASP A 229 35.35 -18.21 -0.30
CA ASP A 229 34.93 -17.48 0.90
C ASP A 229 34.68 -16.01 0.56
N ASP A 230 33.42 -15.63 0.44
CA ASP A 230 32.98 -14.26 0.14
C ASP A 230 33.32 -13.25 1.25
N ASN A 231 33.71 -13.73 2.44
CA ASN A 231 34.11 -12.90 3.58
C ASN A 231 35.61 -12.54 3.57
N LYS A 232 36.35 -12.96 2.57
CA LYS A 232 37.74 -12.55 2.34
C LYS A 232 37.82 -11.40 1.34
N LYS A 233 37.34 -10.23 1.72
CA LYS A 233 37.69 -8.96 1.10
C LYS A 233 38.50 -8.12 2.07
#